data_3b889a386522ec67ed9d86e027abb31d
#
_entry.id   3b889a386522ec67ed9d86e027abb31d
#
_cell.length_a   1.000
_cell.length_b   1.000
_cell.length_c   1.000
_cell.angle_alpha   90.00
_cell.angle_beta   90.00
_cell.angle_gamma   90.00
#
_symmetry.space_group_name_H-M   'P 1'
#
loop_
_entity.id
_entity.type
_entity.pdbx_description
1 polymer ?
#
loop_
_entity_poly.entity_id
_entity_poly.type
_entity_poly.pdbx_seq_one_letter_code
_entity_poly.pdbx_strand_id
1 'polypeptide(L)'
;MIGGDYMRIVQEGIQLFPDMKTMATTYIASSKRFKELAEKAGVDTLVHTHAEYDGTFEKMEALKSRKPGDPHPFVSKDDVERFNVMHVECGEAQLAWASAPPATK
;
A
#
# COMPACT_ATOMS: atom_id res chain seq x y z
N MET A 1 4.93 0.12 6.63
CA MET A 1 5.07 1.31 7.13
C MET A 1 5.46 2.34 6.18
N ILE A 2 4.66 2.66 5.37
CA ILE A 2 4.89 3.52 4.28
C ILE A 2 4.52 4.89 4.72
N GLY A 3 4.96 5.91 4.27
CA GLY A 3 4.56 7.27 4.54
C GLY A 3 4.78 7.77 5.98
N GLY A 4 4.09 7.18 6.95
CA GLY A 4 4.13 7.65 8.33
C GLY A 4 5.51 7.60 8.96
N ASP A 5 6.17 6.46 8.86
CA ASP A 5 7.51 6.31 9.42
C ASP A 5 8.54 7.12 8.64
N TYR A 6 8.37 7.22 7.33
CA TYR A 6 9.24 8.05 6.52
C TYR A 6 9.11 9.52 6.93
N MET A 7 7.91 10.01 7.12
CA MET A 7 7.68 11.40 7.52
C MET A 7 8.28 11.69 8.90
N ARG A 8 8.19 10.74 9.83
CA ARG A 8 8.82 10.87 11.14
C ARG A 8 10.33 10.97 11.01
N ILE A 9 10.96 10.14 10.19
CA ILE A 9 12.40 10.17 9.95
C ILE A 9 12.81 11.54 9.40
N VAL A 10 12.06 12.07 8.45
CA VAL A 10 12.35 13.40 7.90
C VAL A 10 12.23 14.48 8.97
N GLN A 11 11.21 14.42 9.82
CA GLN A 11 11.02 15.37 10.91
C GLN A 11 12.15 15.32 11.94
N GLU A 12 12.74 14.16 12.14
CA GLU A 12 13.88 13.98 13.04
C GLU A 12 15.22 14.36 12.42
N GLY A 13 15.20 14.88 11.20
CA GLY A 13 16.40 15.36 10.52
C GLY A 13 17.13 14.36 9.65
N ILE A 14 16.58 13.15 9.48
CA ILE A 14 17.14 12.15 8.58
C ILE A 14 16.47 12.32 7.22
N GLN A 15 17.24 12.80 6.26
CA GLN A 15 16.69 13.06 4.93
C GLN A 15 17.14 12.00 3.94
N LEU A 16 16.23 11.09 3.59
CA LEU A 16 16.47 10.00 2.61
C LEU A 16 16.25 10.47 1.18
N PHE A 17 15.38 11.45 0.98
CA PHE A 17 15.08 12.01 -0.35
C PHE A 17 15.17 13.53 -0.28
N PRO A 18 15.55 14.18 -1.38
CA PRO A 18 15.72 15.65 -1.37
C PRO A 18 14.42 16.42 -1.16
N ASP A 19 13.27 15.86 -1.58
CA ASP A 19 11.98 16.51 -1.46
C ASP A 19 10.84 15.50 -1.53
N MET A 20 9.63 15.96 -1.26
CA MET A 20 8.43 15.13 -1.28
C MET A 20 8.08 14.63 -2.69
N LYS A 21 8.39 15.43 -3.71
CA LYS A 21 8.14 15.07 -5.09
C LYS A 21 8.99 13.87 -5.52
N THR A 22 10.27 13.88 -5.18
CA THR A 22 11.17 12.75 -5.44
C THR A 22 10.75 11.51 -4.67
N MET A 23 10.34 11.68 -3.41
CA MET A 23 9.83 10.58 -2.59
C MET A 23 8.58 9.96 -3.24
N ALA A 24 7.62 10.77 -3.63
CA ALA A 24 6.38 10.29 -4.23
C ALA A 24 6.66 9.57 -5.56
N THR A 25 7.53 10.11 -6.40
CA THR A 25 7.93 9.49 -7.67
C THR A 25 8.56 8.13 -7.44
N THR A 26 9.46 8.03 -6.48
CA THR A 26 10.12 6.76 -6.12
C THR A 26 9.11 5.76 -5.58
N TYR A 27 8.20 6.21 -4.72
CA TYR A 27 7.14 5.38 -4.17
C TYR A 27 6.23 4.80 -5.26
N ILE A 28 5.84 5.63 -6.22
CA ILE A 28 5.02 5.17 -7.36
C ILE A 28 5.75 4.10 -8.15
N ALA A 29 7.02 4.34 -8.49
CA ALA A 29 7.81 3.38 -9.26
C ALA A 29 7.95 2.04 -8.51
N SER A 30 8.22 2.09 -7.21
CA SER A 30 8.33 0.89 -6.37
C SER A 30 7.01 0.15 -6.27
N SER A 31 5.92 0.88 -6.12
CA SER A 31 4.57 0.29 -6.03
C SER A 31 4.16 -0.39 -7.33
N LYS A 32 4.46 0.22 -8.47
CA LYS A 32 4.20 -0.38 -9.78
C LYS A 32 5.03 -1.65 -9.99
N ARG A 33 6.29 -1.61 -9.61
CA ARG A 33 7.16 -2.79 -9.69
C ARG A 33 6.66 -3.91 -8.81
N PHE A 34 6.27 -3.61 -7.58
CA PHE A 34 5.72 -4.60 -6.67
C PHE A 34 4.45 -5.23 -7.23
N LYS A 35 3.57 -4.41 -7.78
CA LYS A 35 2.34 -4.87 -8.44
C LYS A 35 2.64 -5.85 -9.56
N GLU A 36 3.57 -5.51 -10.44
CA GLU A 36 3.97 -6.38 -11.55
C GLU A 36 4.55 -7.71 -11.06
N LEU A 37 5.42 -7.67 -10.06
CA LEU A 37 6.02 -8.87 -9.48
C LEU A 37 4.97 -9.76 -8.84
N ALA A 38 4.01 -9.18 -8.13
CA ALA A 38 2.91 -9.92 -7.52
C ALA A 38 2.03 -10.60 -8.58
N GLU A 39 1.73 -9.90 -9.66
CA GLU A 39 0.95 -10.46 -10.78
C GLU A 39 1.68 -11.62 -11.44
N LYS A 40 2.97 -11.44 -11.73
CA LYS A 40 3.78 -12.50 -12.36
C LYS A 40 3.92 -13.73 -11.48
N ALA A 41 4.06 -13.54 -10.18
CA ALA A 41 4.20 -14.62 -9.22
C ALA A 41 2.86 -15.29 -8.87
N GLY A 42 1.74 -14.73 -9.30
CA GLY A 42 0.41 -15.26 -8.98
C GLY A 42 0.06 -15.11 -7.51
N VAL A 43 0.51 -14.05 -6.87
CA VAL A 43 0.25 -13.80 -5.46
C VAL A 43 -1.26 -13.65 -5.23
N ASP A 44 -1.78 -14.37 -4.26
CA ASP A 44 -3.22 -14.40 -3.96
C ASP A 44 -3.53 -14.19 -2.47
N THR A 45 -2.53 -13.86 -1.67
CA THR A 45 -2.72 -13.66 -0.23
C THR A 45 -2.09 -12.35 0.18
N LEU A 46 -2.88 -11.55 0.89
CA LEU A 46 -2.45 -10.26 1.40
C LEU A 46 -2.35 -10.31 2.92
N VAL A 47 -1.17 -10.01 3.45
CA VAL A 47 -0.93 -9.87 4.89
C VAL A 47 -0.14 -8.59 5.11
N HIS A 48 -0.64 -7.74 5.98
CA HIS A 48 0.00 -6.47 6.30
C HIS A 48 0.34 -6.40 7.78
N THR A 49 1.39 -5.67 8.11
CA THR A 49 1.78 -5.47 9.52
C THR A 49 0.73 -4.66 10.30
N HIS A 50 -0.06 -3.84 9.60
CA HIS A 50 -1.19 -3.13 10.17
C HIS A 50 -2.47 -3.84 9.76
N ALA A 51 -3.12 -4.51 10.70
CA ALA A 51 -4.29 -5.36 10.45
C ALA A 51 -5.47 -4.62 9.83
N GLU A 52 -5.59 -3.33 10.07
CA GLU A 52 -6.66 -2.51 9.51
C GLU A 52 -6.55 -2.29 7.99
N TYR A 53 -5.37 -2.51 7.41
CA TYR A 53 -5.17 -2.25 5.98
C TYR A 53 -5.50 -3.44 5.08
N ASP A 54 -5.53 -4.66 5.62
CA ASP A 54 -5.78 -5.87 4.84
C ASP A 54 -7.04 -6.62 5.23
N GLY A 55 -7.82 -6.08 6.17
CA GLY A 55 -9.02 -6.74 6.66
C GLY A 55 -8.74 -7.98 7.49
N THR A 56 -7.59 -8.04 8.17
CA THR A 56 -7.17 -9.21 8.95
C THR A 56 -8.22 -9.62 9.98
N PHE A 57 -8.81 -8.67 10.69
CA PHE A 57 -9.79 -9.00 11.74
C PHE A 57 -11.02 -9.68 11.16
N GLU A 58 -11.55 -9.17 10.06
CA GLU A 58 -12.71 -9.76 9.39
C GLU A 58 -12.37 -11.13 8.82
N LYS A 59 -11.19 -11.28 8.25
CA LYS A 59 -10.72 -12.55 7.71
C LYS A 59 -10.52 -13.60 8.80
N MET A 60 -10.02 -13.20 9.97
CA MET A 60 -9.88 -14.10 11.10
C MET A 60 -11.25 -14.54 11.64
N GLU A 61 -12.21 -13.65 11.70
CA GLU A 61 -13.58 -14.02 12.08
C GLU A 61 -14.19 -15.01 11.10
N ALA A 62 -13.97 -14.78 9.79
CA ALA A 62 -14.43 -15.70 8.76
C ALA A 62 -13.79 -17.08 8.87
N LEU A 63 -12.53 -17.17 9.31
CA LEU A 63 -11.85 -18.44 9.57
C LEU A 63 -12.54 -19.27 10.66
N LYS A 64 -13.06 -18.63 11.69
CA LYS A 64 -13.73 -19.32 12.81
C LYS A 64 -14.97 -20.08 12.35
N SER A 65 -15.67 -19.56 11.34
CA SER A 65 -16.89 -20.19 10.81
C SER A 65 -16.67 -20.98 9.54
N ARG A 66 -15.44 -21.08 9.07
CA ARG A 66 -15.11 -21.78 7.82
C ARG A 66 -15.34 -23.28 7.99
N LYS A 67 -16.01 -23.86 6.97
CA LYS A 67 -16.28 -25.30 6.90
C LYS A 67 -15.38 -25.93 5.84
N PRO A 68 -15.16 -27.28 5.88
CA PRO A 68 -14.42 -27.97 4.84
C PRO A 68 -15.03 -27.66 3.45
N GLY A 69 -14.19 -27.29 2.49
CA GLY A 69 -14.61 -26.93 1.15
C GLY A 69 -14.87 -25.46 0.91
N ASP A 70 -15.00 -24.67 1.98
CA ASP A 70 -15.16 -23.22 1.84
C ASP A 70 -13.85 -22.56 1.40
N PRO A 71 -13.91 -21.46 0.61
CA PRO A 71 -12.71 -20.70 0.27
C PRO A 71 -11.99 -20.18 1.52
N HIS A 72 -10.66 -20.15 1.46
CA HIS A 72 -9.88 -19.57 2.54
C HIS A 72 -10.03 -18.05 2.53
N PRO A 73 -10.40 -17.39 3.64
CA PRO A 73 -10.67 -15.96 3.66
C PRO A 73 -9.48 -15.07 3.29
N PHE A 74 -8.26 -15.55 3.49
CA PHE A 74 -7.05 -14.79 3.15
C PHE A 74 -6.64 -14.95 1.69
N VAL A 75 -7.22 -15.88 0.94
CA VAL A 75 -6.86 -16.12 -0.45
C VAL A 75 -7.79 -15.35 -1.36
N SER A 76 -7.28 -14.28 -1.97
CA SER A 76 -8.03 -13.45 -2.92
C SER A 76 -7.07 -12.66 -3.79
N LYS A 77 -6.95 -13.04 -5.05
CA LYS A 77 -6.16 -12.26 -6.03
C LYS A 77 -6.72 -10.85 -6.20
N ASP A 78 -8.03 -10.72 -6.12
CA ASP A 78 -8.71 -9.43 -6.26
C ASP A 78 -8.31 -8.47 -5.14
N ASP A 79 -8.22 -8.96 -3.90
CA ASP A 79 -7.77 -8.15 -2.76
C ASP A 79 -6.33 -7.70 -2.95
N VAL A 80 -5.45 -8.57 -3.42
CA VAL A 80 -4.06 -8.24 -3.68
C VAL A 80 -3.96 -7.16 -4.75
N GLU A 81 -4.70 -7.30 -5.84
CA GLU A 81 -4.69 -6.33 -6.91
C GLU A 81 -5.23 -4.97 -6.47
N ARG A 82 -6.34 -4.95 -5.77
CA ARG A 82 -6.91 -3.70 -5.25
C ARG A 82 -5.96 -2.98 -4.30
N PHE A 83 -5.31 -3.73 -3.44
CA PHE A 83 -4.33 -3.17 -2.51
C PHE A 83 -3.16 -2.54 -3.27
N ASN A 84 -2.64 -3.22 -4.27
CA ASN A 84 -1.53 -2.71 -5.08
C ASN A 84 -1.94 -1.50 -5.92
N VAL A 85 -3.12 -1.51 -6.51
CA VAL A 85 -3.66 -0.36 -7.25
C VAL A 85 -3.83 0.83 -6.33
N MET A 86 -4.35 0.61 -5.13
CA MET A 86 -4.50 1.67 -4.12
C MET A 86 -3.18 2.37 -3.83
N HIS A 87 -2.11 1.61 -3.65
CA HIS A 87 -0.80 2.20 -3.38
C HIS A 87 -0.29 3.05 -4.54
N VAL A 88 -0.47 2.60 -5.77
CA VAL A 88 -0.09 3.37 -6.95
C VAL A 88 -0.90 4.67 -7.02
N GLU A 89 -2.21 4.57 -6.89
CA GLU A 89 -3.10 5.74 -6.98
C GLU A 89 -2.85 6.73 -5.84
N CYS A 90 -2.65 6.26 -4.62
CA CYS A 90 -2.32 7.13 -3.49
C CYS A 90 -0.98 7.83 -3.72
N GLY A 91 0.02 7.13 -4.27
CA GLY A 91 1.28 7.74 -4.63
C GLY A 91 1.13 8.82 -5.69
N GLU A 92 0.32 8.56 -6.71
CA GLU A 92 0.03 9.53 -7.76
C GLU A 92 -0.69 10.77 -7.23
N ALA A 93 -1.65 10.57 -6.32
CA ALA A 93 -2.33 11.68 -5.66
C ALA A 93 -1.36 12.52 -4.83
N GLN A 94 -0.46 11.88 -4.11
CA GLN A 94 0.55 12.58 -3.32
C GLN A 94 1.51 13.36 -4.21
N LEU A 95 1.92 12.79 -5.34
CA LEU A 95 2.76 13.48 -6.32
C LEU A 95 2.05 14.71 -6.89
N ALA A 96 0.79 14.58 -7.24
CA ALA A 96 -0.02 15.69 -7.75
C ALA A 96 -0.10 16.83 -6.73
N TRP A 97 -0.33 16.47 -5.47
CA TRP A 97 -0.39 17.44 -4.38
C TRP A 97 0.95 18.13 -4.16
N ALA A 98 2.05 17.35 -4.14
CA ALA A 98 3.39 17.91 -3.97
C ALA A 98 3.83 18.79 -5.15
N SER A 99 3.24 18.60 -6.33
CA SER A 99 3.54 19.36 -7.55
C SER A 99 2.60 20.55 -7.76
N ALA A 100 1.55 20.66 -6.95
CA ALA A 100 0.59 21.76 -7.07
C ALA A 100 1.25 23.08 -6.69
N PRO A 101 0.87 24.21 -7.35
CA PRO A 101 1.37 25.51 -6.94
C PRO A 101 0.90 25.86 -5.53
N PRO A 102 1.68 26.68 -4.78
CA PRO A 102 1.25 27.11 -3.46
C PRO A 102 -0.12 27.77 -3.51
N ALA A 103 -0.92 27.52 -2.47
CA ALA A 103 -2.23 28.15 -2.37
C ALA A 103 -2.05 29.66 -2.28
N THR A 104 -2.73 30.37 -3.17
CA THR A 104 -2.74 31.84 -3.13
C THR A 104 -4.02 32.28 -2.45
N LYS A 105 -3.87 33.17 -1.52
CA LYS A 105 -5.06 33.77 -0.87
C LYS A 105 -5.48 35.02 -1.60
#